data_c6897f1946d130af7f13122d26ccd503
#
_entry.id   c6897f1946d130af7f13122d26ccd503
#
_cell.length_a   1.000
_cell.length_b   1.000
_cell.length_c   1.000
_cell.angle_alpha   90.00
_cell.angle_beta   90.00
_cell.angle_gamma   90.00
#
_symmetry.space_group_name_H-M   'P 1'
#
loop_
_entity.id
_entity.type
_entity.pdbx_description
1 polymer ?
#
loop_
_entity_poly.entity_id
_entity_poly.type
_entity_poly.pdbx_seq_one_letter_code
_entity_poly.pdbx_strand_id
1 'polypeptide(L)'
;MRKRTILAVDDDQSILMILSDYLSQVGYEVLTANNVASCLEVFNARSKDIDLALLDIKIGPESGFVLADTLEDKFRFHRYVFLTAFFWEEKTLEQLLQRGKPYFEKPLKFEKEILPFLKQYFGEEQGAT
;
A
#
# COMPACT_ATOMS: atom_id res chain seq x y z
N MET A 1 11.06 6.53 19.22
CA MET A 1 11.03 5.65 18.04
C MET A 1 10.49 6.41 16.85
N ARG A 2 11.04 6.13 15.69
CA ARG A 2 10.57 6.81 14.50
C ARG A 2 9.22 6.25 14.07
N LYS A 3 8.36 7.09 13.56
CA LYS A 3 7.10 6.63 12.99
C LYS A 3 7.36 5.75 11.77
N ARG A 4 6.53 4.75 11.59
CA ARG A 4 6.55 3.99 10.35
C ARG A 4 5.95 4.83 9.23
N THR A 5 6.55 4.75 8.07
CA THR A 5 6.13 5.51 6.90
C THR A 5 5.45 4.57 5.91
N ILE A 6 4.22 4.91 5.54
CA ILE A 6 3.41 4.13 4.60
C ILE A 6 3.16 4.99 3.37
N LEU A 7 3.44 4.43 2.20
CA LEU A 7 3.09 5.08 0.94
C LEU A 7 1.83 4.43 0.38
N ALA A 8 0.83 5.23 0.08
CA ALA A 8 -0.40 4.74 -0.55
C ALA A 8 -0.46 5.23 -1.99
N VAL A 9 -0.69 4.30 -2.93
CA VAL A 9 -0.75 4.60 -4.35
C VAL A 9 -2.11 4.18 -4.90
N ASP A 10 -2.89 5.14 -5.36
CA ASP A 10 -4.25 4.90 -5.85
C ASP A 10 -4.64 6.12 -6.69
N ASP A 11 -5.28 5.91 -7.83
CA ASP A 11 -5.71 7.03 -8.67
C ASP A 11 -6.98 7.72 -8.14
N ASP A 12 -7.63 7.13 -7.15
CA ASP A 12 -8.81 7.73 -6.50
C ASP A 12 -8.36 8.60 -5.33
N GLN A 13 -8.44 9.93 -5.51
CA GLN A 13 -8.05 10.88 -4.47
C GLN A 13 -8.85 10.71 -3.18
N SER A 14 -10.10 10.28 -3.28
CA SER A 14 -10.93 10.05 -2.08
C SER A 14 -10.34 8.94 -1.23
N ILE A 15 -9.90 7.88 -1.86
CA ILE A 15 -9.27 6.76 -1.15
C ILE A 15 -7.97 7.22 -0.48
N LEU A 16 -7.15 7.98 -1.21
CA LEU A 16 -5.89 8.48 -0.65
C LEU A 16 -6.14 9.38 0.55
N MET A 17 -7.15 10.24 0.47
CA MET A 17 -7.49 11.14 1.56
C MET A 17 -7.94 10.35 2.79
N ILE A 18 -8.81 9.37 2.61
CA ILE A 18 -9.30 8.55 3.72
C ILE A 18 -8.16 7.76 4.35
N LEU A 19 -7.31 7.14 3.52
CA LEU A 19 -6.15 6.41 4.03
C LEU A 19 -5.22 7.33 4.81
N SER A 20 -4.90 8.49 4.25
CA SER A 20 -4.00 9.43 4.89
C SER A 20 -4.56 9.88 6.24
N ASP A 21 -5.83 10.26 6.28
CA ASP A 21 -6.46 10.73 7.51
C ASP A 21 -6.46 9.62 8.59
N TYR A 22 -6.93 8.44 8.20
CA TYR A 22 -7.04 7.35 9.16
C TYR A 22 -5.66 6.93 9.70
N LEU A 23 -4.73 6.68 8.81
CA LEU A 23 -3.42 6.16 9.20
C LEU A 23 -2.60 7.19 9.96
N SER A 24 -2.74 8.47 9.60
CA SER A 24 -2.07 9.54 10.36
C SER A 24 -2.60 9.61 11.79
N GLN A 25 -3.90 9.47 11.96
CA GLN A 25 -4.51 9.52 13.29
C GLN A 25 -4.04 8.38 14.19
N VAL A 26 -3.75 7.22 13.61
CA VAL A 26 -3.29 6.08 14.40
C VAL A 26 -1.77 6.01 14.50
N GLY A 27 -1.05 7.03 14.05
CA GLY A 27 0.36 7.21 14.37
C GLY A 27 1.34 6.94 13.26
N TYR A 28 0.91 6.75 12.01
CA TYR A 28 1.82 6.53 10.90
C TYR A 28 2.11 7.81 10.15
N GLU A 29 3.29 7.88 9.53
CA GLU A 29 3.56 8.91 8.53
C GLU A 29 3.03 8.38 7.20
N VAL A 30 2.26 9.19 6.46
CA VAL A 30 1.62 8.74 5.23
C VAL A 30 2.08 9.61 4.07
N LEU A 31 2.60 8.96 3.04
CA LEU A 31 2.89 9.57 1.77
C LEU A 31 1.88 9.04 0.76
N THR A 32 1.51 9.86 -0.21
CA THR A 32 0.52 9.45 -1.22
C THR A 32 1.04 9.72 -2.62
N ALA A 33 0.59 8.90 -3.57
CA ALA A 33 0.85 9.11 -4.98
C ALA A 33 -0.39 8.68 -5.75
N ASN A 34 -0.83 9.50 -6.70
CA ASN A 34 -2.06 9.21 -7.43
C ASN A 34 -1.82 8.65 -8.83
N ASN A 35 -0.57 8.37 -9.17
CA ASN A 35 -0.22 7.70 -10.42
C ASN A 35 1.16 7.06 -10.28
N VAL A 36 1.54 6.27 -11.28
CA VAL A 36 2.81 5.55 -11.24
C VAL A 36 4.01 6.51 -11.23
N ALA A 37 3.95 7.56 -12.05
CA ALA A 37 5.05 8.51 -12.12
C ALA A 37 5.32 9.17 -10.77
N SER A 38 4.27 9.61 -10.08
CA SER A 38 4.40 10.21 -8.75
C SER A 38 4.97 9.22 -7.75
N CYS A 39 4.53 7.97 -7.82
CA CYS A 39 5.06 6.91 -6.96
C CYS A 39 6.56 6.76 -7.15
N LEU A 40 7.01 6.70 -8.39
CA LEU A 40 8.43 6.54 -8.68
C LEU A 40 9.24 7.75 -8.23
N GLU A 41 8.68 8.94 -8.32
CA GLU A 41 9.32 10.15 -7.79
C GLU A 41 9.54 10.05 -6.28
N VAL A 42 8.53 9.58 -5.56
CA VAL A 42 8.65 9.39 -4.11
C VAL A 42 9.75 8.37 -3.80
N PHE A 43 9.77 7.27 -4.54
CA PHE A 43 10.80 6.24 -4.32
C PHE A 43 12.20 6.75 -4.67
N ASN A 44 12.34 7.55 -5.72
CA ASN A 44 13.63 8.13 -6.05
C ASN A 44 14.15 9.03 -4.94
N ALA A 45 13.25 9.73 -4.26
CA ALA A 45 13.64 10.67 -3.21
C ALA A 45 13.77 10.01 -1.84
N ARG A 46 12.90 9.02 -1.54
CA ARG A 46 12.74 8.55 -0.17
C ARG A 46 12.60 7.02 -0.05
N SER A 47 13.15 6.24 -0.96
CA SER A 47 12.96 4.79 -0.94
C SER A 47 13.35 4.15 0.40
N LYS A 48 14.40 4.66 1.03
CA LYS A 48 14.89 4.11 2.30
C LYS A 48 13.98 4.41 3.48
N ASP A 49 13.12 5.40 3.35
CA ASP A 49 12.22 5.81 4.43
C ASP A 49 10.90 5.06 4.41
N ILE A 50 10.55 4.44 3.28
CA ILE A 50 9.25 3.80 3.12
C ILE A 50 9.27 2.41 3.74
N ASP A 51 8.43 2.21 4.74
CA ASP A 51 8.36 0.94 5.45
C ASP A 51 7.37 -0.03 4.82
N LEU A 52 6.34 0.48 4.15
CA LEU A 52 5.32 -0.34 3.50
C LEU A 52 4.62 0.48 2.43
N ALA A 53 4.32 -0.14 1.29
CA ALA A 53 3.55 0.50 0.23
C ALA A 53 2.22 -0.23 0.05
N LEU A 54 1.14 0.54 -0.06
CA LEU A 54 -0.19 0.04 -0.37
C LEU A 54 -0.45 0.40 -1.84
N LEU A 55 -0.54 -0.61 -2.69
CA LEU A 55 -0.63 -0.40 -4.14
C LEU A 55 -2.00 -0.83 -4.66
N ASP A 56 -2.72 0.10 -5.26
CA ASP A 56 -3.92 -0.26 -5.99
C ASP A 56 -3.50 -1.10 -7.20
N ILE A 57 -4.31 -2.08 -7.55
CA ILE A 57 -4.02 -2.95 -8.69
C ILE A 57 -4.20 -2.21 -10.00
N LYS A 58 -5.17 -1.30 -10.05
CA LYS A 58 -5.43 -0.50 -11.25
C LYS A 58 -5.21 0.98 -10.94
N ILE A 59 -4.14 1.53 -11.47
CA ILE A 59 -3.73 2.91 -11.18
C ILE A 59 -3.87 3.71 -12.47
N GLY A 60 -5.09 4.22 -12.71
CA GLY A 60 -5.42 4.83 -13.98
C GLY A 60 -5.30 3.78 -15.09
N PRO A 61 -4.55 4.05 -16.16
CA PRO A 61 -4.35 3.07 -17.22
C PRO A 61 -3.26 2.05 -16.90
N GLU A 62 -2.59 2.18 -15.77
CA GLU A 62 -1.42 1.37 -15.46
C GLU A 62 -1.74 0.30 -14.43
N SER A 63 -0.90 -0.74 -14.38
CA SER A 63 -1.09 -1.88 -13.51
C SER A 63 -0.27 -1.76 -12.24
N GLY A 64 -0.90 -1.99 -11.09
CA GLY A 64 -0.19 -2.07 -9.82
C GLY A 64 0.77 -3.25 -9.75
N PHE A 65 0.49 -4.32 -10.49
CA PHE A 65 1.42 -5.46 -10.56
C PHE A 65 2.71 -5.07 -11.28
N VAL A 66 2.59 -4.33 -12.38
CA VAL A 66 3.78 -3.85 -13.11
C VAL A 66 4.55 -2.87 -12.24
N LEU A 67 3.85 -2.00 -11.51
CA LEU A 67 4.51 -1.10 -10.58
C LEU A 67 5.28 -1.87 -9.51
N ALA A 68 4.67 -2.91 -8.96
CA ALA A 68 5.35 -3.74 -7.95
C ALA A 68 6.63 -4.35 -8.50
N ASP A 69 6.58 -4.85 -9.75
CA ASP A 69 7.77 -5.39 -10.40
C ASP A 69 8.86 -4.32 -10.53
N THR A 70 8.47 -3.11 -10.91
CA THR A 70 9.41 -1.99 -11.03
C THR A 70 10.04 -1.65 -9.69
N LEU A 71 9.25 -1.64 -8.62
CA LEU A 71 9.78 -1.36 -7.28
C LEU A 71 10.78 -2.41 -6.84
N GLU A 72 10.50 -3.68 -7.14
CA GLU A 72 11.42 -4.76 -6.82
C GLU A 72 12.71 -4.65 -7.61
N ASP A 73 12.60 -4.45 -8.92
CA ASP A 73 13.76 -4.44 -9.81
C ASP A 73 14.63 -3.21 -9.63
N LYS A 74 14.00 -2.03 -9.53
CA LYS A 74 14.74 -0.77 -9.51
C LYS A 74 15.20 -0.37 -8.11
N PHE A 75 14.38 -0.66 -7.11
CA PHE A 75 14.67 -0.20 -5.74
C PHE A 75 14.90 -1.34 -4.76
N ARG A 76 14.82 -2.59 -5.21
CA ARG A 76 14.91 -3.76 -4.33
C ARG A 76 13.88 -3.70 -3.21
N PHE A 77 12.72 -3.16 -3.52
CA PHE A 77 11.68 -2.93 -2.53
C PHE A 77 10.63 -4.02 -2.63
N HIS A 78 10.46 -4.76 -1.54
CA HIS A 78 9.54 -5.91 -1.48
C HIS A 78 8.44 -5.75 -0.44
N ARG A 79 8.39 -4.61 0.24
CA ARG A 79 7.44 -4.39 1.33
C ARG A 79 6.19 -3.70 0.81
N TYR A 80 5.37 -4.45 0.12
CA TYR A 80 4.13 -3.90 -0.42
C TYR A 80 2.98 -4.88 -0.27
N VAL A 81 1.77 -4.34 -0.24
CA VAL A 81 0.52 -5.10 -0.29
C VAL A 81 -0.39 -4.44 -1.31
N PHE A 82 -1.44 -5.14 -1.72
CA PHE A 82 -2.32 -4.61 -2.76
C PHE A 82 -3.67 -4.19 -2.19
N LEU A 83 -4.26 -3.18 -2.82
CA LEU A 83 -5.64 -2.75 -2.60
C LEU A 83 -6.39 -3.06 -3.89
N THR A 84 -7.59 -3.64 -3.81
CA THR A 84 -8.29 -4.03 -5.02
C THR A 84 -9.79 -3.92 -4.91
N ALA A 85 -10.42 -3.39 -5.97
CA ALA A 85 -11.86 -3.50 -6.19
C ALA A 85 -12.16 -4.56 -7.23
N PHE A 86 -11.14 -5.24 -7.76
CA PHE A 86 -11.25 -6.13 -8.91
C PHE A 86 -10.85 -7.56 -8.59
N PHE A 87 -10.90 -7.94 -7.32
CA PHE A 87 -10.44 -9.27 -6.92
C PHE A 87 -11.31 -10.38 -7.54
N TRP A 88 -12.56 -10.06 -7.91
CA TRP A 88 -13.46 -11.05 -8.50
C TRP A 88 -13.11 -11.40 -9.94
N GLU A 89 -12.26 -10.62 -10.60
CA GLU A 89 -11.78 -10.97 -11.93
C GLU A 89 -10.80 -12.12 -11.80
N GLU A 90 -11.04 -13.18 -12.56
CA GLU A 90 -10.26 -14.40 -12.43
C GLU A 90 -8.76 -14.17 -12.60
N LYS A 91 -8.39 -13.41 -13.64
CA LYS A 91 -6.98 -13.15 -13.90
C LYS A 91 -6.32 -12.32 -12.80
N THR A 92 -7.05 -11.37 -12.25
CA THR A 92 -6.55 -10.56 -11.16
C THR A 92 -6.31 -11.40 -9.93
N LEU A 93 -7.27 -12.25 -9.61
CA LEU A 93 -7.14 -13.13 -8.46
C LEU A 93 -5.96 -14.08 -8.62
N GLU A 94 -5.79 -14.64 -9.81
CA GLU A 94 -4.64 -15.51 -10.09
C GLU A 94 -3.32 -14.79 -9.85
N GLN A 95 -3.19 -13.56 -10.32
CA GLN A 95 -1.97 -12.79 -10.15
C GLN A 95 -1.71 -12.46 -8.67
N LEU A 96 -2.76 -12.13 -7.93
CA LEU A 96 -2.63 -11.88 -6.49
C LEU A 96 -2.12 -13.13 -5.77
N LEU A 97 -2.73 -14.27 -6.06
CA LEU A 97 -2.35 -15.52 -5.41
C LEU A 97 -0.93 -15.94 -5.78
N GLN A 98 -0.53 -15.76 -7.03
CA GLN A 98 0.81 -16.11 -7.48
C GLN A 98 1.87 -15.27 -6.79
N ARG A 99 1.59 -14.00 -6.50
CA ARG A 99 2.55 -13.13 -5.85
C ARG A 99 2.71 -13.43 -4.36
N GLY A 100 1.72 -14.07 -3.76
CA GLY A 100 1.78 -14.41 -2.34
C GLY A 100 1.85 -13.22 -1.40
N LYS A 101 1.42 -12.04 -1.87
CA LYS A 101 1.38 -10.84 -1.05
C LYS A 101 -0.01 -10.63 -0.47
N PRO A 102 -0.11 -10.04 0.71
CA PRO A 102 -1.43 -9.70 1.25
C PRO A 102 -2.16 -8.70 0.36
N TYR A 103 -3.47 -8.73 0.41
CA TYR A 103 -4.28 -7.76 -0.31
C TYR A 103 -5.54 -7.46 0.49
N PHE A 104 -6.09 -6.26 0.25
CA PHE A 104 -7.32 -5.82 0.91
C PHE A 104 -8.31 -5.38 -0.12
N GLU A 105 -9.53 -5.84 0.05
CA GLU A 105 -10.62 -5.55 -0.87
C GLU A 105 -11.29 -4.22 -0.51
N LYS A 106 -11.60 -3.42 -1.52
CA LYS A 106 -12.38 -2.20 -1.32
C LYS A 106 -13.87 -2.55 -1.25
N PRO A 107 -14.65 -1.90 -0.42
CA PRO A 107 -14.29 -0.80 0.46
C PRO A 107 -13.42 -1.26 1.62
N LEU A 108 -12.42 -0.45 1.95
CA LEU A 108 -11.41 -0.83 2.93
C LEU A 108 -12.01 -0.89 4.34
N LYS A 109 -11.63 -1.92 5.08
CA LYS A 109 -12.07 -2.11 6.47
C LYS A 109 -10.91 -1.78 7.39
N PHE A 110 -10.82 -0.53 7.80
CA PHE A 110 -9.66 -0.03 8.51
C PHE A 110 -9.47 -0.69 9.86
N GLU A 111 -10.49 -0.68 10.70
CA GLU A 111 -10.35 -1.20 12.06
C GLU A 111 -10.31 -2.72 12.10
N LYS A 112 -11.03 -3.38 11.21
CA LYS A 112 -11.12 -4.84 11.22
C LYS A 112 -9.99 -5.54 10.49
N GLU A 113 -9.44 -4.90 9.45
CA GLU A 113 -8.48 -5.57 8.58
C GLU A 113 -7.14 -4.84 8.49
N ILE A 114 -7.16 -3.56 8.15
CA ILE A 114 -5.93 -2.86 7.83
C ILE A 114 -5.11 -2.58 9.09
N LEU A 115 -5.73 -2.02 10.12
CA LEU A 115 -4.98 -1.69 11.33
C LEU A 115 -4.42 -2.92 12.03
N PRO A 116 -5.19 -4.01 12.21
CA PRO A 116 -4.60 -5.23 12.78
C PRO A 116 -3.45 -5.78 11.95
N PHE A 117 -3.58 -5.74 10.61
CA PHE A 117 -2.50 -6.17 9.75
C PHE A 117 -1.23 -5.34 9.97
N LEU A 118 -1.38 -4.01 10.01
CA LEU A 118 -0.23 -3.13 10.18
C LEU A 118 0.47 -3.36 11.51
N LYS A 119 -0.30 -3.53 12.57
CA LYS A 119 0.29 -3.77 13.88
C LYS A 119 1.05 -5.09 13.91
N GLN A 120 0.51 -6.12 13.30
CA GLN A 120 1.20 -7.39 13.22
C GLN A 120 2.42 -7.30 12.29
N TYR A 121 2.26 -6.63 11.16
CA TYR A 121 3.34 -6.50 10.18
C TYR A 121 4.56 -5.80 10.78
N PHE A 122 4.33 -4.74 11.54
CA PHE A 122 5.41 -3.98 12.15
C PHE A 122 5.81 -4.51 13.54
N GLY A 123 5.17 -5.56 14.01
CA GLY A 123 5.46 -6.11 15.32
C GLY A 123 4.98 -5.23 16.47
N GLU A 124 4.00 -4.37 16.21
CA GLU A 124 3.44 -3.48 17.24
C GLU A 124 2.32 -4.18 17.97
N GLU A 125 2.35 -4.12 19.29
CA GLU A 125 1.32 -4.77 20.06
C GLU A 125 0.07 -3.91 20.16
N GLN A 126 -1.08 -4.57 20.09
CA GLN A 126 -2.36 -3.92 20.23
C GLN A 126 -2.47 -3.40 21.65
N GLY A 127 -2.73 -2.10 21.79
CA GLY A 127 -2.85 -1.52 23.09
C GLY A 127 -1.53 -1.32 23.84
N ALA A 128 -0.41 -1.59 23.20
CA ALA A 128 0.88 -1.29 23.79
C ALA A 128 1.06 0.22 23.86
N THR A 129 1.50 0.67 24.96
CA THR A 129 1.61 2.09 25.22
C THR A 129 2.96 2.43 25.77
#